data_f36e8fbf82bd0a7382a1d4171821fb54
#
_entry.id   f36e8fbf82bd0a7382a1d4171821fb54
#
_cell.length_a   1.000
_cell.length_b   1.000
_cell.length_c   1.000
_cell.angle_alpha   90.00
_cell.angle_beta   90.00
_cell.angle_gamma   90.00
#
_symmetry.space_group_name_H-M   'P 1'
#
loop_
_entity.id
_entity.type
_entity.pdbx_description
1 polymer ?
#
loop_
_entity_poly.entity_id
_entity_poly.type
_entity_poly.pdbx_seq_one_letter_code
_entity_poly.pdbx_strand_id
1 'polypeptide(L)'
;MVSPRKMAFLCSSSLPSCSIAIFSKSNTDGFRSSPSFRFRLRPISASHILAPSIDRSAILISETVSEDELWAAACLRVRTFNELNPSSYNIQDHRRYLAEREFEALKERVSGKREGFTRVSCVNATLPLSQLSTSSEDLCSACKYSDGTEDRVVVGSLDLNQCRWLPDEIAGTKPEGFSVDFARAYLSNVCVAKELHRNGVGYELIEESKGVAREWGITDMYVHVTVVNEAAKRLYMKCGFVQESAEPAWQARYLNRPQRLLLWLSLPTS
;
A
#
# COMPACT_ATOMS: atom_id res chain seq x y z
N MET A 1 41.31 -8.12 -39.11
CA MET A 1 39.84 -8.11 -39.02
C MET A 1 39.47 -8.48 -37.62
N VAL A 2 39.14 -7.49 -36.79
CA VAL A 2 38.81 -7.65 -35.37
C VAL A 2 37.34 -7.36 -35.23
N SER A 3 36.58 -8.36 -34.74
CA SER A 3 35.14 -8.31 -34.53
C SER A 3 34.81 -7.47 -33.28
N PRO A 4 33.83 -6.55 -33.31
CA PRO A 4 33.42 -5.78 -32.12
C PRO A 4 32.53 -6.64 -31.23
N ARG A 5 32.94 -6.82 -29.98
CA ARG A 5 32.11 -7.38 -28.90
C ARG A 5 30.96 -6.43 -28.62
N LYS A 6 29.72 -6.92 -28.81
CA LYS A 6 28.50 -6.26 -28.31
C LYS A 6 28.49 -6.34 -26.78
N MET A 7 28.69 -5.20 -26.12
CA MET A 7 28.34 -5.02 -24.72
C MET A 7 26.82 -5.04 -24.60
N ALA A 8 26.29 -6.09 -24.00
CA ALA A 8 24.91 -6.14 -23.57
C ALA A 8 24.80 -5.26 -22.30
N PHE A 9 24.18 -4.11 -22.43
CA PHE A 9 23.70 -3.34 -21.27
C PHE A 9 22.56 -4.13 -20.63
N LEU A 10 22.88 -4.78 -19.51
CA LEU A 10 21.89 -5.27 -18.57
C LEU A 10 21.20 -4.06 -17.94
N CYS A 11 20.08 -3.67 -18.51
CA CYS A 11 19.16 -2.73 -17.88
C CYS A 11 18.51 -3.46 -16.70
N SER A 12 19.13 -3.35 -15.53
CA SER A 12 18.55 -3.80 -14.27
C SER A 12 17.41 -2.85 -13.93
N SER A 13 16.22 -3.16 -14.41
CA SER A 13 14.98 -2.52 -13.95
C SER A 13 14.63 -3.10 -12.58
N SER A 14 15.24 -2.53 -11.53
CA SER A 14 14.78 -2.73 -10.17
C SER A 14 13.39 -2.10 -10.05
N LEU A 15 12.34 -2.92 -10.14
CA LEU A 15 11.01 -2.54 -9.71
C LEU A 15 11.10 -2.14 -8.23
N PRO A 16 10.55 -0.97 -7.83
CA PRO A 16 10.47 -0.65 -6.42
C PRO A 16 9.67 -1.75 -5.74
N SER A 17 10.25 -2.33 -4.70
CA SER A 17 9.65 -3.36 -3.86
C SER A 17 8.33 -2.82 -3.32
N CYS A 18 7.19 -3.35 -3.79
CA CYS A 18 5.88 -3.08 -3.20
C CYS A 18 5.83 -3.69 -1.80
N SER A 19 6.31 -2.96 -0.81
CA SER A 19 6.25 -3.36 0.59
C SER A 19 5.00 -2.78 1.22
N ILE A 20 4.04 -3.64 1.54
CA ILE A 20 2.90 -3.27 2.39
C ILE A 20 3.42 -3.25 3.81
N ALA A 21 3.69 -2.06 4.36
CA ALA A 21 4.08 -1.89 5.75
C ALA A 21 2.86 -1.52 6.60
N ILE A 22 2.22 -2.52 7.20
CA ILE A 22 1.43 -2.31 8.41
C ILE A 22 2.25 -2.95 9.54
N PHE A 23 3.13 -2.18 10.19
CA PHE A 23 3.90 -2.64 11.33
C PHE A 23 3.11 -2.47 12.63
N SER A 24 2.88 -3.59 13.30
CA SER A 24 2.58 -3.62 14.72
C SER A 24 3.82 -4.19 15.42
N LYS A 25 4.59 -3.35 16.12
CA LYS A 25 5.66 -3.81 17.01
C LYS A 25 5.03 -4.49 18.22
N SER A 26 5.27 -5.79 18.40
CA SER A 26 5.21 -6.46 19.69
C SER A 26 6.62 -6.46 20.28
N ASN A 27 6.83 -5.67 21.34
CA ASN A 27 8.02 -5.79 22.17
C ASN A 27 7.98 -7.14 22.91
N THR A 28 8.94 -8.00 22.62
CA THR A 28 9.29 -9.14 23.48
C THR A 28 10.61 -8.83 24.16
N ASP A 29 10.54 -8.21 25.33
CA ASP A 29 11.68 -8.16 26.23
C ASP A 29 11.69 -9.40 27.12
N GLY A 30 12.91 -9.97 27.22
CA GLY A 30 13.20 -11.23 27.89
C GLY A 30 12.91 -11.21 29.39
N PHE A 31 12.34 -12.29 29.86
CA PHE A 31 12.05 -12.58 31.25
C PHE A 31 13.33 -12.99 31.98
N ARG A 32 13.80 -12.15 32.93
CA ARG A 32 14.64 -12.57 34.03
C ARG A 32 13.80 -12.57 35.30
N SER A 33 13.71 -13.74 35.90
CA SER A 33 13.06 -14.01 37.20
C SER A 33 13.79 -13.36 38.37
N SER A 34 13.05 -12.65 39.25
CA SER A 34 13.39 -12.44 40.67
C SER A 34 12.17 -11.88 41.46
N PRO A 35 12.16 -11.87 42.80
CA PRO A 35 11.08 -12.49 43.54
C PRO A 35 9.95 -11.55 44.00
N SER A 36 8.84 -12.18 44.36
CA SER A 36 7.57 -11.64 44.82
C SER A 36 7.62 -10.55 45.90
N PHE A 37 7.13 -9.35 45.54
CA PHE A 37 6.54 -8.41 46.46
C PHE A 37 5.08 -8.17 46.07
N ARG A 38 4.15 -8.57 46.96
CA ARG A 38 2.71 -8.33 46.76
C ARG A 38 2.39 -6.89 47.10
N PHE A 39 2.35 -6.01 46.10
CA PHE A 39 1.67 -4.72 46.20
C PHE A 39 0.23 -4.85 45.70
N ARG A 40 -0.73 -4.56 46.57
CA ARG A 40 -2.13 -4.35 46.18
C ARG A 40 -2.18 -3.04 45.39
N LEU A 41 -2.18 -3.14 44.07
CA LEU A 41 -2.52 -2.03 43.18
C LEU A 41 -4.04 -1.84 43.23
N ARG A 42 -4.47 -0.66 43.68
CA ARG A 42 -5.85 -0.20 43.42
C ARG A 42 -6.02 -0.07 41.90
N PRO A 43 -7.21 -0.44 41.37
CA PRO A 43 -7.46 -0.22 39.93
C PRO A 43 -7.48 1.30 39.70
N ILE A 44 -6.48 1.79 38.97
CA ILE A 44 -6.54 3.11 38.37
C ILE A 44 -7.59 2.98 37.30
N SER A 45 -8.72 3.67 37.46
CA SER A 45 -9.73 3.83 36.46
C SER A 45 -9.05 4.43 35.21
N ALA A 46 -8.78 3.61 34.21
CA ALA A 46 -8.35 4.09 32.92
C ALA A 46 -9.52 4.89 32.36
N SER A 47 -9.47 6.21 32.47
CA SER A 47 -10.30 7.08 31.66
C SER A 47 -9.99 6.73 30.20
N HIS A 48 -10.89 6.00 29.55
CA HIS A 48 -10.92 5.89 28.11
C HIS A 48 -11.01 7.31 27.55
N ILE A 49 -9.88 7.90 27.20
CA ILE A 49 -9.88 9.00 26.24
C ILE A 49 -10.39 8.37 24.95
N LEU A 50 -11.69 8.53 24.72
CA LEU A 50 -12.29 8.20 23.43
C LEU A 50 -11.50 8.99 22.38
N ALA A 51 -10.73 8.29 21.57
CA ALA A 51 -10.18 8.89 20.36
C ALA A 51 -11.37 9.53 19.61
N PRO A 52 -11.24 10.76 19.11
CA PRO A 52 -12.33 11.41 18.40
C PRO A 52 -12.83 10.46 17.31
N SER A 53 -14.09 10.08 17.39
CA SER A 53 -14.71 9.20 16.40
C SER A 53 -14.78 9.99 15.10
N ILE A 54 -13.98 9.59 14.12
CA ILE A 54 -14.02 10.15 12.77
C ILE A 54 -15.38 9.83 12.19
N ASP A 55 -16.05 10.84 11.63
CA ASP A 55 -17.26 10.62 10.88
C ASP A 55 -16.93 9.84 9.59
N ARG A 56 -17.25 8.56 9.59
CA ARG A 56 -17.00 7.68 8.45
C ARG A 56 -17.79 8.08 7.22
N SER A 57 -18.94 8.75 7.37
CA SER A 57 -19.73 9.24 6.25
C SER A 57 -19.05 10.37 5.47
N ALA A 58 -18.07 11.04 6.07
CA ALA A 58 -17.26 12.06 5.43
C ALA A 58 -16.09 11.51 4.60
N ILE A 59 -15.80 10.20 4.72
CA ILE A 59 -14.78 9.56 3.90
C ILE A 59 -15.30 9.39 2.47
N LEU A 60 -14.63 10.02 1.53
CA LEU A 60 -14.86 9.80 0.10
C LEU A 60 -13.80 8.85 -0.44
N ILE A 61 -14.22 7.82 -1.17
CA ILE A 61 -13.32 6.88 -1.84
C ILE A 61 -13.63 6.90 -3.32
N SER A 62 -12.63 7.21 -4.14
CA SER A 62 -12.79 7.33 -5.58
C SER A 62 -11.46 7.19 -6.33
N GLU A 63 -11.56 7.00 -7.64
CA GLU A 63 -10.41 7.11 -8.53
C GLU A 63 -9.90 8.55 -8.57
N THR A 64 -8.58 8.71 -8.50
CA THR A 64 -7.92 10.02 -8.49
C THR A 64 -7.87 10.60 -9.90
N VAL A 65 -8.27 11.86 -10.04
CA VAL A 65 -8.33 12.59 -11.31
C VAL A 65 -7.38 13.80 -11.37
N SER A 66 -6.85 14.27 -10.24
CA SER A 66 -6.01 15.47 -10.18
C SER A 66 -4.56 15.16 -9.82
N GLU A 67 -3.62 15.96 -10.35
CA GLU A 67 -2.19 15.84 -10.01
C GLU A 67 -1.92 16.18 -8.54
N ASP A 68 -2.66 17.13 -7.96
CA ASP A 68 -2.51 17.52 -6.55
C ASP A 68 -2.89 16.37 -5.61
N GLU A 69 -3.95 15.64 -5.94
CA GLU A 69 -4.36 14.46 -5.19
C GLU A 69 -3.37 13.29 -5.38
N LEU A 70 -2.84 13.08 -6.60
CA LEU A 70 -1.77 12.11 -6.84
C LEU A 70 -0.50 12.44 -6.04
N TRP A 71 -0.16 13.72 -5.93
CA TRP A 71 0.95 14.18 -5.09
C TRP A 71 0.71 13.86 -3.61
N ALA A 72 -0.50 14.16 -3.11
CA ALA A 72 -0.88 13.86 -1.73
C ALA A 72 -0.85 12.35 -1.45
N ALA A 73 -1.28 11.51 -2.43
CA ALA A 73 -1.18 10.05 -2.33
C ALA A 73 0.28 9.58 -2.30
N ALA A 74 1.17 10.15 -3.11
CA ALA A 74 2.60 9.84 -3.08
C ALA A 74 3.23 10.18 -1.72
N CYS A 75 2.88 11.34 -1.15
CA CYS A 75 3.31 11.72 0.20
C CYS A 75 2.84 10.73 1.27
N LEU A 76 1.58 10.29 1.20
CA LEU A 76 1.04 9.27 2.12
C LEU A 76 1.81 7.94 1.99
N ARG A 77 2.10 7.49 0.79
CA ARG A 77 2.87 6.26 0.53
C ARG A 77 4.28 6.34 1.12
N VAL A 78 4.99 7.44 0.86
CA VAL A 78 6.33 7.66 1.44
C VAL A 78 6.27 7.63 2.97
N ARG A 79 5.28 8.30 3.55
CA ARG A 79 5.06 8.33 5.00
C ARG A 79 4.76 6.94 5.58
N THR A 80 4.08 6.09 4.83
CA THR A 80 3.63 4.77 5.29
C THR A 80 4.68 3.68 5.07
N PHE A 81 5.40 3.71 3.94
CA PHE A 81 6.30 2.63 3.55
C PHE A 81 7.77 2.88 3.92
N ASN A 82 8.14 4.12 4.29
CA ASN A 82 9.52 4.45 4.64
C ASN A 82 9.65 4.73 6.13
N GLU A 83 10.38 3.89 6.84
CA GLU A 83 10.79 4.14 8.23
C GLU A 83 11.93 5.17 8.24
N LEU A 84 11.58 6.45 8.24
CA LEU A 84 12.57 7.52 8.31
C LEU A 84 12.81 7.91 9.77
N ASN A 85 14.08 7.96 10.18
CA ASN A 85 14.43 8.40 11.51
C ASN A 85 14.16 9.92 11.66
N PRO A 86 13.22 10.33 12.54
CA PRO A 86 12.87 11.75 12.69
C PRO A 86 14.05 12.67 13.09
N SER A 87 15.07 12.09 13.72
CA SER A 87 16.27 12.82 14.17
C SER A 87 17.36 12.94 13.10
N SER A 88 17.14 12.41 11.89
CA SER A 88 18.14 12.51 10.82
C SER A 88 18.23 13.92 10.29
N TYR A 89 19.47 14.38 10.06
CA TYR A 89 19.72 15.63 9.36
C TYR A 89 19.09 15.58 7.95
N ASN A 90 18.45 16.66 7.53
CA ASN A 90 17.75 16.79 6.24
C ASN A 90 16.61 15.79 5.99
N ILE A 91 15.94 15.30 7.04
CA ILE A 91 14.84 14.35 6.92
C ILE A 91 13.71 14.87 6.01
N GLN A 92 13.41 16.16 6.06
CA GLN A 92 12.33 16.76 5.25
C GLN A 92 12.69 16.77 3.75
N ASP A 93 13.94 17.13 3.41
CA ASP A 93 14.41 17.10 2.03
C ASP A 93 14.42 15.67 1.48
N HIS A 94 14.81 14.71 2.32
CA HIS A 94 14.77 13.30 1.94
C HIS A 94 13.35 12.77 1.72
N ARG A 95 12.41 13.13 2.59
CA ARG A 95 10.98 12.82 2.41
C ARG A 95 10.44 13.41 1.11
N ARG A 96 10.74 14.66 0.85
CA ARG A 96 10.32 15.36 -0.35
C ARG A 96 10.87 14.68 -1.61
N TYR A 97 12.16 14.38 -1.63
CA TYR A 97 12.79 13.65 -2.73
C TYR A 97 12.13 12.30 -3.01
N LEU A 98 11.82 11.52 -1.95
CA LEU A 98 11.12 10.24 -2.10
C LEU A 98 9.68 10.45 -2.62
N ALA A 99 8.98 11.50 -2.16
CA ALA A 99 7.64 11.82 -2.62
C ALA A 99 7.63 12.25 -4.10
N GLU A 100 8.58 13.06 -4.52
CA GLU A 100 8.76 13.46 -5.93
C GLU A 100 8.98 12.23 -6.83
N ARG A 101 9.83 11.30 -6.42
CA ARG A 101 10.07 10.05 -7.17
C ARG A 101 8.84 9.14 -7.23
N GLU A 102 8.11 8.99 -6.11
CA GLU A 102 6.88 8.19 -6.09
C GLU A 102 5.79 8.84 -6.93
N PHE A 103 5.67 10.17 -6.87
CA PHE A 103 4.71 10.92 -7.67
C PHE A 103 4.94 10.76 -9.17
N GLU A 104 6.18 10.96 -9.64
CA GLU A 104 6.51 10.78 -11.05
C GLU A 104 6.24 9.33 -11.51
N ALA A 105 6.63 8.34 -10.71
CA ALA A 105 6.37 6.95 -11.03
C ALA A 105 4.86 6.63 -11.05
N LEU A 106 4.06 7.22 -10.15
CA LEU A 106 2.62 7.08 -10.11
C LEU A 106 1.96 7.74 -11.34
N LYS A 107 2.36 8.96 -11.66
CA LYS A 107 1.89 9.73 -12.82
C LYS A 107 2.18 9.00 -14.14
N GLU A 108 3.38 8.43 -14.30
CA GLU A 108 3.72 7.60 -15.46
C GLU A 108 2.83 6.36 -15.58
N ARG A 109 2.54 5.69 -14.46
CA ARG A 109 1.65 4.51 -14.45
C ARG A 109 0.22 4.88 -14.83
N VAL A 110 -0.36 5.88 -14.17
CA VAL A 110 -1.74 6.30 -14.40
C VAL A 110 -1.94 6.87 -15.81
N SER A 111 -0.94 7.58 -16.36
CA SER A 111 -1.00 8.10 -17.73
C SER A 111 -0.74 7.03 -18.83
N GLY A 112 -0.52 5.77 -18.45
CA GLY A 112 -0.28 4.66 -19.39
C GLY A 112 1.07 4.73 -20.13
N LYS A 113 2.02 5.54 -19.66
CA LYS A 113 3.35 5.69 -20.28
C LYS A 113 4.30 4.55 -19.92
N ARG A 114 3.99 3.79 -18.86
CA ARG A 114 4.86 2.72 -18.39
C ARG A 114 4.54 1.41 -19.09
N GLU A 115 5.55 0.82 -19.73
CA GLU A 115 5.42 -0.50 -20.35
C GLU A 115 5.03 -1.58 -19.31
N GLY A 116 4.26 -2.59 -19.78
CA GLY A 116 3.81 -3.71 -18.94
C GLY A 116 2.46 -3.52 -18.26
N PHE A 117 1.95 -2.29 -18.23
CA PHE A 117 0.60 -1.99 -17.72
C PHE A 117 -0.33 -1.62 -18.87
N THR A 118 -1.53 -2.18 -18.88
CA THR A 118 -2.57 -1.82 -19.85
C THR A 118 -3.38 -0.63 -19.33
N ARG A 119 -3.70 -0.67 -18.04
CA ARG A 119 -4.49 0.34 -17.35
C ARG A 119 -4.09 0.37 -15.88
N VAL A 120 -4.00 1.55 -15.32
CA VAL A 120 -3.73 1.75 -13.89
C VAL A 120 -4.69 2.79 -13.35
N SER A 121 -5.35 2.47 -12.24
CA SER A 121 -6.13 3.41 -11.46
C SER A 121 -5.51 3.58 -10.08
N CYS A 122 -5.37 4.82 -9.64
CA CYS A 122 -5.06 5.16 -8.26
C CYS A 122 -6.37 5.47 -7.55
N VAL A 123 -6.75 4.64 -6.57
CA VAL A 123 -7.95 4.82 -5.76
C VAL A 123 -7.53 5.37 -4.40
N ASN A 124 -8.10 6.51 -4.01
CA ASN A 124 -7.79 7.15 -2.75
C ASN A 124 -9.01 7.23 -1.82
N ALA A 125 -8.75 7.15 -0.53
CA ALA A 125 -9.67 7.54 0.52
C ALA A 125 -9.27 8.92 1.03
N THR A 126 -10.19 9.85 1.02
CA THR A 126 -9.96 11.25 1.40
C THR A 126 -10.96 11.70 2.46
N LEU A 127 -10.53 12.64 3.31
CA LEU A 127 -11.35 13.29 4.33
C LEU A 127 -11.23 14.80 4.22
N PRO A 128 -12.30 15.57 4.51
CA PRO A 128 -12.19 17.01 4.73
C PRO A 128 -11.17 17.31 5.83
N LEU A 129 -10.33 18.31 5.62
CA LEU A 129 -9.31 18.73 6.60
C LEU A 129 -9.95 19.04 7.97
N SER A 130 -11.16 19.58 7.98
CA SER A 130 -11.94 19.91 9.18
C SER A 130 -12.30 18.72 10.06
N GLN A 131 -12.28 17.49 9.51
CA GLN A 131 -12.59 16.25 10.23
C GLN A 131 -11.38 15.62 10.93
N LEU A 132 -10.20 16.15 10.68
CA LEU A 132 -8.97 15.63 11.28
C LEU A 132 -8.59 16.42 12.53
N SER A 133 -8.21 15.71 13.58
CA SER A 133 -7.79 16.33 14.85
C SER A 133 -6.39 16.94 14.73
N THR A 134 -6.07 17.87 15.64
CA THR A 134 -4.74 18.47 15.77
C THR A 134 -3.62 17.45 15.99
N SER A 135 -3.93 16.25 16.49
CA SER A 135 -2.97 15.15 16.62
C SER A 135 -2.48 14.56 15.29
N SER A 136 -3.10 14.94 14.18
CA SER A 136 -2.78 14.51 12.81
C SER A 136 -2.03 15.57 11.99
N GLU A 137 -1.37 16.53 12.63
CA GLU A 137 -0.74 17.69 11.96
C GLU A 137 0.26 17.29 10.88
N ASP A 138 1.13 16.29 11.14
CA ASP A 138 2.09 15.77 10.16
C ASP A 138 1.39 15.12 8.95
N LEU A 139 0.26 14.43 9.15
CA LEU A 139 -0.57 13.88 8.08
C LEU A 139 -1.22 15.00 7.27
N CYS A 140 -1.84 15.96 7.96
CA CYS A 140 -2.53 17.08 7.34
C CYS A 140 -1.59 17.95 6.51
N SER A 141 -0.38 18.23 7.00
CA SER A 141 0.59 19.05 6.28
C SER A 141 1.17 18.34 5.05
N ALA A 142 1.39 17.00 5.13
CA ALA A 142 2.03 16.24 4.07
C ALA A 142 1.08 15.77 2.97
N CYS A 143 -0.18 15.43 3.32
CA CYS A 143 -1.11 14.74 2.43
C CYS A 143 -2.36 15.56 2.09
N LYS A 144 -2.28 16.88 2.29
CA LYS A 144 -3.35 17.82 1.96
C LYS A 144 -3.33 18.20 0.48
N TYR A 145 -4.52 18.35 -0.09
CA TYR A 145 -4.75 18.95 -1.40
C TYR A 145 -6.07 19.73 -1.39
N SER A 146 -6.31 20.58 -2.41
CA SER A 146 -7.59 21.26 -2.58
C SER A 146 -8.31 20.66 -3.78
N ASP A 147 -9.58 20.34 -3.64
CA ASP A 147 -10.42 19.86 -4.75
C ASP A 147 -11.17 21.01 -5.46
N GLY A 148 -10.88 22.27 -5.09
CA GLY A 148 -11.52 23.47 -5.61
C GLY A 148 -12.73 23.92 -4.79
N THR A 149 -13.25 23.08 -3.91
CA THR A 149 -14.39 23.41 -3.01
C THR A 149 -13.96 23.44 -1.55
N GLU A 150 -13.11 22.51 -1.15
CA GLU A 150 -12.59 22.42 0.21
C GLU A 150 -11.16 21.83 0.23
N ASP A 151 -10.48 22.00 1.35
CA ASP A 151 -9.23 21.33 1.61
C ASP A 151 -9.49 19.91 2.12
N ARG A 152 -8.91 18.91 1.46
CA ARG A 152 -9.02 17.50 1.79
C ARG A 152 -7.64 16.88 2.09
N VAL A 153 -7.63 15.74 2.75
CA VAL A 153 -6.42 15.00 3.08
C VAL A 153 -6.57 13.56 2.59
N VAL A 154 -5.59 13.07 1.84
CA VAL A 154 -5.50 11.66 1.47
C VAL A 154 -5.11 10.84 2.69
N VAL A 155 -5.99 9.94 3.11
CA VAL A 155 -5.84 9.11 4.33
C VAL A 155 -5.64 7.63 4.01
N GLY A 156 -5.88 7.24 2.76
CA GLY A 156 -5.64 5.90 2.26
C GLY A 156 -5.43 5.92 0.76
N SER A 157 -4.68 4.97 0.23
CA SER A 157 -4.39 4.88 -1.21
C SER A 157 -4.11 3.44 -1.61
N LEU A 158 -4.45 3.09 -2.85
CA LEU A 158 -4.01 1.87 -3.52
C LEU A 158 -3.89 2.10 -5.03
N ASP A 159 -3.15 1.23 -5.72
CA ASP A 159 -3.18 1.12 -7.17
C ASP A 159 -3.85 -0.18 -7.59
N LEU A 160 -4.81 -0.09 -8.51
CA LEU A 160 -5.34 -1.21 -9.27
C LEU A 160 -4.67 -1.22 -10.65
N ASN A 161 -4.00 -2.32 -10.97
CA ASN A 161 -3.19 -2.44 -12.19
C ASN A 161 -3.73 -3.57 -13.05
N GLN A 162 -4.22 -3.26 -14.25
CA GLN A 162 -4.49 -4.26 -15.28
C GLN A 162 -3.19 -4.52 -16.04
N CYS A 163 -2.58 -5.66 -15.80
CA CYS A 163 -1.30 -6.03 -16.41
C CYS A 163 -1.51 -6.87 -17.66
N ARG A 164 -0.65 -6.72 -18.66
CA ARG A 164 -0.64 -7.60 -19.86
C ARG A 164 -0.29 -9.04 -19.48
N TRP A 165 0.56 -9.18 -18.48
CA TRP A 165 0.92 -10.43 -17.83
C TRP A 165 1.21 -10.10 -16.36
N LEU A 166 0.92 -11.04 -15.50
CA LEU A 166 1.39 -10.92 -14.11
C LEU A 166 2.91 -11.04 -14.15
N PRO A 167 3.65 -10.16 -13.45
CA PRO A 167 5.10 -10.25 -13.36
C PRO A 167 5.56 -11.67 -12.97
N ASP A 168 6.66 -12.15 -13.55
CA ASP A 168 7.22 -13.50 -13.27
C ASP A 168 7.33 -13.79 -11.77
N GLU A 169 7.59 -12.74 -10.96
CA GLU A 169 7.62 -12.81 -9.51
C GLU A 169 6.28 -13.13 -8.86
N ILE A 170 5.17 -12.92 -9.59
CA ILE A 170 3.81 -13.15 -9.09
C ILE A 170 3.35 -14.56 -9.45
N ALA A 171 3.52 -14.95 -10.69
CA ALA A 171 2.96 -16.20 -11.23
C ALA A 171 3.93 -17.39 -11.13
N GLY A 172 5.21 -17.16 -10.89
CA GLY A 172 6.24 -18.23 -10.85
C GLY A 172 6.49 -18.91 -12.20
N THR A 173 5.63 -18.70 -13.18
CA THR A 173 5.73 -19.24 -14.55
C THR A 173 5.24 -18.20 -15.53
N LYS A 174 5.99 -18.03 -16.64
CA LYS A 174 5.48 -17.23 -17.76
C LYS A 174 4.28 -17.95 -18.35
N PRO A 175 3.16 -17.23 -18.63
CA PRO A 175 2.08 -17.85 -19.37
C PRO A 175 2.64 -18.37 -20.72
N GLU A 176 2.42 -19.64 -21.00
CA GLU A 176 2.74 -20.20 -22.30
C GLU A 176 1.77 -19.60 -23.32
N GLY A 177 2.28 -18.68 -24.16
CA GLY A 177 1.53 -18.06 -25.25
C GLY A 177 1.52 -16.54 -25.19
N PHE A 178 1.35 -15.94 -26.38
CA PHE A 178 1.29 -14.48 -26.55
C PHE A 178 -0.11 -13.89 -26.28
N SER A 179 -1.02 -14.63 -25.66
CA SER A 179 -2.34 -14.12 -25.32
C SER A 179 -2.23 -13.17 -24.12
N VAL A 180 -2.51 -11.91 -24.37
CA VAL A 180 -2.63 -10.89 -23.33
C VAL A 180 -3.87 -11.21 -22.53
N ASP A 181 -3.68 -11.54 -21.25
CA ASP A 181 -4.79 -11.80 -20.36
C ASP A 181 -5.28 -10.50 -19.74
N PHE A 182 -6.30 -9.90 -20.36
CA PHE A 182 -6.91 -8.66 -19.88
C PHE A 182 -7.86 -8.84 -18.70
N ALA A 183 -8.13 -10.08 -18.30
CA ALA A 183 -9.07 -10.40 -17.23
C ALA A 183 -8.44 -10.36 -15.83
N ARG A 184 -7.16 -10.07 -15.73
CA ARG A 184 -6.42 -10.07 -14.46
C ARG A 184 -5.99 -8.68 -14.03
N ALA A 185 -6.12 -8.41 -12.74
CA ALA A 185 -5.60 -7.20 -12.13
C ALA A 185 -4.78 -7.50 -10.88
N TYR A 186 -3.90 -6.56 -10.54
CA TYR A 186 -3.03 -6.65 -9.37
C TYR A 186 -3.16 -5.39 -8.51
N LEU A 187 -3.40 -5.60 -7.21
CA LEU A 187 -3.39 -4.53 -6.22
C LEU A 187 -1.97 -4.27 -5.74
N SER A 188 -1.57 -3.01 -5.76
CA SER A 188 -0.29 -2.56 -5.21
C SER A 188 -0.43 -1.28 -4.39
N ASN A 189 0.59 -0.94 -3.63
CA ASN A 189 0.68 0.30 -2.85
C ASN A 189 -0.49 0.53 -1.88
N VAL A 190 -1.14 -0.55 -1.41
CA VAL A 190 -2.26 -0.46 -0.46
C VAL A 190 -1.77 0.07 0.87
N CYS A 191 -2.20 1.26 1.24
CA CYS A 191 -1.82 1.89 2.50
C CYS A 191 -2.96 2.72 3.09
N VAL A 192 -2.93 2.88 4.41
CA VAL A 192 -3.82 3.74 5.18
C VAL A 192 -2.99 4.47 6.22
N ALA A 193 -3.25 5.76 6.41
CA ALA A 193 -2.61 6.55 7.46
C ALA A 193 -2.80 5.88 8.83
N LYS A 194 -1.73 5.81 9.63
CA LYS A 194 -1.74 5.12 10.94
C LYS A 194 -2.82 5.66 11.88
N GLU A 195 -3.11 6.95 11.78
CA GLU A 195 -4.15 7.66 12.54
C GLU A 195 -5.55 7.13 12.25
N LEU A 196 -5.74 6.57 11.05
CA LEU A 196 -7.01 6.02 10.55
C LEU A 196 -7.05 4.48 10.60
N HIS A 197 -6.04 3.83 11.17
CA HIS A 197 -6.07 2.38 11.32
C HIS A 197 -7.27 1.93 12.14
N ARG A 198 -7.83 0.76 11.83
CA ARG A 198 -8.98 0.11 12.50
C ARG A 198 -10.32 0.83 12.30
N ASN A 199 -10.39 1.86 11.44
CA ASN A 199 -11.62 2.56 11.07
C ASN A 199 -12.30 1.99 9.81
N GLY A 200 -11.82 0.90 9.24
CA GLY A 200 -12.41 0.25 8.07
C GLY A 200 -11.94 0.80 6.73
N VAL A 201 -11.16 1.89 6.68
CA VAL A 201 -10.73 2.56 5.44
C VAL A 201 -10.08 1.59 4.45
N GLY A 202 -9.18 0.71 4.91
CA GLY A 202 -8.54 -0.27 4.04
C GLY A 202 -9.50 -1.29 3.43
N TYR A 203 -10.57 -1.65 4.16
CA TYR A 203 -11.63 -2.53 3.65
C TYR A 203 -12.41 -1.82 2.54
N GLU A 204 -12.83 -0.58 2.77
CA GLU A 204 -13.61 0.21 1.81
C GLU A 204 -12.80 0.52 0.54
N LEU A 205 -11.50 0.83 0.66
CA LEU A 205 -10.61 0.99 -0.50
C LEU A 205 -10.56 -0.26 -1.38
N ILE A 206 -10.45 -1.46 -0.78
CA ILE A 206 -10.43 -2.71 -1.53
C ILE A 206 -11.81 -2.98 -2.16
N GLU A 207 -12.91 -2.73 -1.46
CA GLU A 207 -14.26 -2.90 -2.04
C GLU A 207 -14.47 -1.96 -3.23
N GLU A 208 -14.05 -0.69 -3.14
CA GLU A 208 -14.10 0.24 -4.27
C GLU A 208 -13.27 -0.26 -5.46
N SER A 209 -12.04 -0.72 -5.20
CA SER A 209 -11.19 -1.27 -6.27
C SER A 209 -11.79 -2.47 -6.98
N LYS A 210 -12.65 -3.27 -6.29
CA LYS A 210 -13.40 -4.36 -6.95
C LYS A 210 -14.50 -3.81 -7.87
N GLY A 211 -15.11 -2.67 -7.53
CA GLY A 211 -16.03 -1.95 -8.40
C GLY A 211 -15.34 -1.57 -9.70
N VAL A 212 -14.25 -0.83 -9.61
CA VAL A 212 -13.42 -0.42 -10.75
C VAL A 212 -12.94 -1.62 -11.56
N ALA A 213 -12.51 -2.70 -10.89
CA ALA A 213 -12.06 -3.93 -11.58
C ALA A 213 -13.19 -4.56 -12.42
N ARG A 214 -14.43 -4.62 -11.89
CA ARG A 214 -15.59 -5.14 -12.65
C ARG A 214 -15.91 -4.30 -13.87
N GLU A 215 -15.83 -2.96 -13.75
CA GLU A 215 -16.00 -2.04 -14.88
C GLU A 215 -14.94 -2.28 -15.98
N TRP A 216 -13.76 -2.76 -15.61
CA TRP A 216 -12.70 -3.12 -16.55
C TRP A 216 -12.85 -4.54 -17.14
N GLY A 217 -13.87 -5.29 -16.72
CA GLY A 217 -14.04 -6.70 -17.11
C GLY A 217 -13.04 -7.66 -16.48
N ILE A 218 -12.48 -7.29 -15.31
CA ILE A 218 -11.56 -8.15 -14.56
C ILE A 218 -12.34 -9.25 -13.86
N THR A 219 -11.85 -10.48 -13.99
CA THR A 219 -12.40 -11.66 -13.31
C THR A 219 -11.53 -12.11 -12.15
N ASP A 220 -10.24 -11.79 -12.16
CA ASP A 220 -9.26 -12.28 -11.21
C ASP A 220 -8.39 -11.15 -10.66
N MET A 221 -8.43 -10.96 -9.35
CA MET A 221 -7.60 -9.97 -8.65
C MET A 221 -6.53 -10.64 -7.80
N TYR A 222 -5.34 -10.08 -7.83
CA TYR A 222 -4.18 -10.60 -7.12
C TYR A 222 -3.55 -9.53 -6.21
N VAL A 223 -2.95 -9.97 -5.12
CA VAL A 223 -2.15 -9.11 -4.23
C VAL A 223 -1.08 -9.93 -3.52
N HIS A 224 0.10 -9.34 -3.35
CA HIS A 224 1.10 -9.92 -2.46
C HIS A 224 0.99 -9.36 -1.04
N VAL A 225 1.21 -10.23 -0.08
CA VAL A 225 1.36 -9.84 1.33
C VAL A 225 2.55 -10.55 1.95
N THR A 226 3.34 -9.88 2.78
CA THR A 226 4.42 -10.53 3.51
C THR A 226 3.85 -11.47 4.57
N VAL A 227 4.51 -12.63 4.76
CA VAL A 227 4.07 -13.66 5.72
C VAL A 227 3.90 -13.08 7.13
N VAL A 228 4.74 -12.11 7.51
CA VAL A 228 4.72 -11.49 8.83
C VAL A 228 3.64 -10.41 9.01
N ASN A 229 3.00 -9.95 7.93
CA ASN A 229 1.99 -8.91 8.00
C ASN A 229 0.59 -9.48 8.28
N GLU A 230 0.36 -9.89 9.52
CA GLU A 230 -0.91 -10.49 9.95
C GLU A 230 -2.11 -9.54 9.79
N ALA A 231 -1.90 -8.23 9.93
CA ALA A 231 -2.97 -7.25 9.81
C ALA A 231 -3.47 -7.16 8.35
N ALA A 232 -2.57 -7.09 7.38
CA ALA A 232 -2.91 -7.07 5.96
C ALA A 232 -3.50 -8.41 5.50
N LYS A 233 -2.97 -9.56 5.96
CA LYS A 233 -3.55 -10.87 5.64
C LYS A 233 -5.01 -10.95 6.08
N ARG A 234 -5.31 -10.56 7.33
CA ARG A 234 -6.69 -10.54 7.83
C ARG A 234 -7.59 -9.59 7.04
N LEU A 235 -7.06 -8.45 6.62
CA LEU A 235 -7.79 -7.49 5.79
C LEU A 235 -8.17 -8.12 4.45
N TYR A 236 -7.21 -8.68 3.72
CA TYR A 236 -7.47 -9.31 2.41
C TYR A 236 -8.41 -10.52 2.53
N MET A 237 -8.22 -11.38 3.53
CA MET A 237 -9.13 -12.50 3.76
C MET A 237 -10.56 -12.03 4.06
N LYS A 238 -10.72 -10.95 4.84
CA LYS A 238 -12.04 -10.32 5.08
C LYS A 238 -12.66 -9.80 3.79
N CYS A 239 -11.86 -9.33 2.85
CA CYS A 239 -12.31 -8.90 1.52
C CYS A 239 -12.52 -10.08 0.55
N GLY A 240 -12.41 -11.32 0.99
CA GLY A 240 -12.68 -12.52 0.19
C GLY A 240 -11.47 -13.08 -0.56
N PHE A 241 -10.27 -12.53 -0.39
CA PHE A 241 -9.06 -13.11 -0.97
C PHE A 241 -8.71 -14.43 -0.27
N VAL A 242 -8.24 -15.39 -1.05
CA VAL A 242 -7.71 -16.66 -0.59
C VAL A 242 -6.23 -16.79 -0.94
N GLN A 243 -5.49 -17.57 -0.16
CA GLN A 243 -4.10 -17.83 -0.49
C GLN A 243 -4.00 -18.77 -1.70
N GLU A 244 -3.33 -18.33 -2.75
CA GLU A 244 -3.06 -19.12 -3.94
C GLU A 244 -1.71 -19.83 -3.84
N SER A 245 -0.66 -19.08 -3.49
CA SER A 245 0.69 -19.63 -3.40
C SER A 245 1.54 -18.92 -2.36
N ALA A 246 2.70 -19.50 -2.06
CA ALA A 246 3.72 -18.90 -1.23
C ALA A 246 5.04 -18.85 -2.00
N GLU A 247 5.71 -17.72 -1.93
CA GLU A 247 7.05 -17.56 -2.49
C GLU A 247 8.02 -18.56 -1.85
N PRO A 248 8.92 -19.21 -2.62
CA PRO A 248 9.96 -20.05 -2.06
C PRO A 248 10.86 -19.28 -1.09
N ALA A 249 11.13 -19.84 0.09
CA ALA A 249 11.95 -19.16 1.11
C ALA A 249 13.37 -18.83 0.64
N TRP A 250 13.93 -19.61 -0.29
CA TRP A 250 15.25 -19.33 -0.88
C TRP A 250 15.23 -18.06 -1.74
N GLN A 251 14.13 -17.81 -2.49
CA GLN A 251 13.96 -16.63 -3.32
C GLN A 251 13.85 -15.36 -2.46
N ALA A 252 13.06 -15.40 -1.39
CA ALA A 252 12.95 -14.30 -0.44
C ALA A 252 14.32 -13.95 0.17
N ARG A 253 15.09 -14.97 0.57
CA ARG A 253 16.45 -14.79 1.08
C ARG A 253 17.40 -14.19 0.03
N TYR A 254 17.35 -14.69 -1.21
CA TYR A 254 18.18 -14.17 -2.30
C TYR A 254 17.90 -12.69 -2.59
N LEU A 255 16.62 -12.28 -2.51
CA LEU A 255 16.17 -10.90 -2.71
C LEU A 255 16.28 -10.04 -1.44
N ASN A 256 16.83 -10.58 -0.36
CA ASN A 256 16.99 -9.91 0.94
C ASN A 256 15.71 -9.18 1.43
N ARG A 257 14.57 -9.87 1.36
CA ARG A 257 13.28 -9.36 1.81
C ARG A 257 12.44 -10.43 2.50
N PRO A 258 11.40 -10.04 3.27
CA PRO A 258 10.48 -11.01 3.85
C PRO A 258 9.77 -11.84 2.78
N GLN A 259 9.54 -13.14 3.08
CA GLN A 259 8.76 -14.03 2.23
C GLN A 259 7.34 -13.49 2.03
N ARG A 260 6.82 -13.65 0.81
CA ARG A 260 5.47 -13.19 0.43
C ARG A 260 4.54 -14.34 0.13
N LEU A 261 3.26 -14.12 0.39
CA LEU A 261 2.14 -14.91 -0.10
C LEU A 261 1.52 -14.20 -1.28
N LEU A 262 1.12 -14.94 -2.29
CA LEU A 262 0.20 -14.48 -3.33
C LEU A 262 -1.22 -14.82 -2.88
N LEU A 263 -2.06 -13.81 -2.83
CA LEU A 263 -3.49 -13.97 -2.57
C LEU A 263 -4.26 -13.66 -3.86
N TRP A 264 -5.35 -14.38 -4.06
CA TRP A 264 -6.23 -14.31 -5.22
C TRP A 264 -7.68 -14.14 -4.81
N LEU A 265 -8.43 -13.43 -5.63
CA LEU A 265 -9.87 -13.22 -5.51
C LEU A 265 -10.50 -13.36 -6.89
N SER A 266 -11.51 -14.23 -7.02
CA SER A 266 -12.38 -14.26 -8.21
C SER A 266 -13.48 -13.22 -8.07
N LEU A 267 -13.67 -12.42 -9.12
CA LEU A 267 -14.78 -11.51 -9.25
C LEU A 267 -15.85 -12.17 -10.16
N PRO A 268 -17.08 -12.36 -9.68
CA PRO A 268 -18.14 -12.88 -10.54
C PRO A 268 -18.37 -11.90 -11.69
N THR A 269 -18.46 -12.42 -12.91
CA THR A 269 -18.97 -11.67 -14.08
C THR A 269 -20.46 -11.43 -13.86
N SER A 270 -20.86 -10.18 -13.82
CA SER A 270 -22.29 -9.78 -13.77
C SER A 270 -23.04 -10.15 -15.04
#